data_74ab144acaf14f9d37f394ff77726bd0
#
_entry.id   74ab144acaf14f9d37f394ff77726bd0
#
_cell.length_a   1.000
_cell.length_b   1.000
_cell.length_c   1.000
_cell.angle_alpha   90.00
_cell.angle_beta   90.00
_cell.angle_gamma   90.00
#
_symmetry.space_group_name_H-M   'P 1'
#
loop_
_entity.id
_entity.type
_entity.pdbx_description
1 polymer ?
#
loop_
_entity_poly.entity_id
_entity_poly.type
_entity_poly.pdbx_seq_one_letter_code
_entity_poly.pdbx_strand_id
1 'polypeptide(L)'
;MVEFSSEEKTILIQHAIKKYENEETLIEKLKTILSEKDIQRNIDTLIGTQRVRRIGPEVLQNNESHTELPELPDNLKSTIENL
;
A
#
# COMPACT_ATOMS: atom_id res chain seq x y z
N MET A 1 8.48 -10.10 15.69
CA MET A 1 8.36 -9.38 14.42
C MET A 1 7.37 -10.12 13.52
N VAL A 2 6.40 -9.40 12.97
CA VAL A 2 5.42 -10.00 12.07
C VAL A 2 5.95 -9.94 10.66
N GLU A 3 6.01 -11.10 9.99
CA GLU A 3 6.41 -11.17 8.60
C GLU A 3 5.16 -11.31 7.72
N PHE A 4 5.14 -10.57 6.63
CA PHE A 4 4.06 -10.62 5.66
C PHE A 4 4.58 -11.24 4.37
N SER A 5 3.73 -12.03 3.69
CA SER A 5 4.06 -12.54 2.37
C SER A 5 4.08 -11.38 1.36
N SER A 6 4.64 -11.61 0.17
CA SER A 6 4.66 -10.59 -0.88
C SER A 6 3.25 -10.13 -1.24
N GLU A 7 2.30 -11.06 -1.31
CA GLU A 7 0.89 -10.74 -1.58
C GLU A 7 0.28 -9.90 -0.47
N GLU A 8 0.54 -10.27 0.78
CA GLU A 8 0.06 -9.51 1.93
C GLU A 8 0.62 -8.10 1.96
N LYS A 9 1.90 -7.94 1.65
CA LYS A 9 2.52 -6.61 1.56
C LYS A 9 1.84 -5.74 0.52
N THR A 10 1.55 -6.31 -0.64
CA THR A 10 0.86 -5.60 -1.73
C THR A 10 -0.53 -5.15 -1.29
N ILE A 11 -1.29 -6.05 -0.67
CA ILE A 11 -2.64 -5.75 -0.17
C ILE A 11 -2.59 -4.65 0.89
N LEU A 12 -1.67 -4.76 1.84
CA LEU A 12 -1.50 -3.75 2.89
C LEU A 12 -1.20 -2.38 2.31
N ILE A 13 -0.30 -2.31 1.34
CA ILE A 13 0.08 -1.05 0.73
C ILE A 13 -1.07 -0.43 -0.04
N GLN A 14 -1.84 -1.23 -0.79
CA GLN A 14 -3.00 -0.73 -1.52
C GLN A 14 -4.07 -0.16 -0.58
N HIS A 15 -4.35 -0.85 0.53
CA HIS A 15 -5.31 -0.35 1.52
C HIS A 15 -4.78 0.87 2.27
N ALA A 16 -3.48 0.91 2.52
CA ALA A 16 -2.85 2.09 3.13
C ALA A 16 -2.92 3.30 2.20
N ILE A 17 -2.77 3.10 0.89
CA ILE A 17 -2.92 4.19 -0.09
C ILE A 17 -4.34 4.75 -0.06
N LYS A 18 -5.34 3.90 0.11
CA LYS A 18 -6.71 4.35 0.24
C LYS A 18 -6.92 5.20 1.50
N LYS A 19 -6.22 4.86 2.57
CA LYS A 19 -6.32 5.56 3.85
C LYS A 19 -5.49 6.85 3.87
N TYR A 20 -4.28 6.81 3.30
CA TYR A 20 -3.35 7.93 3.25
C TYR A 20 -2.89 8.14 1.81
N GLU A 21 -3.45 9.11 1.13
CA GLU A 21 -3.10 9.38 -0.27
C GLU A 21 -1.72 10.02 -0.43
N ASN A 22 -1.25 10.73 0.59
CA ASN A 22 0.06 11.36 0.56
C ASN A 22 1.16 10.31 0.72
N GLU A 23 2.07 10.24 -0.26
CA GLU A 23 3.14 9.25 -0.30
C GLU A 23 4.07 9.32 0.91
N GLU A 24 4.45 10.52 1.32
CA GLU A 24 5.33 10.71 2.47
C GLU A 24 4.71 10.19 3.75
N THR A 25 3.46 10.53 4.02
CA THR A 25 2.72 10.05 5.18
C THR A 25 2.54 8.54 5.12
N LEU A 26 2.18 8.03 3.93
CA LEU A 26 2.00 6.60 3.69
C LEU A 26 3.26 5.80 4.03
N ILE A 27 4.41 6.24 3.52
CA ILE A 27 5.70 5.58 3.77
C ILE A 27 6.05 5.63 5.25
N GLU A 28 5.86 6.79 5.88
CA GLU A 28 6.14 6.96 7.29
C GLU A 28 5.32 5.99 8.15
N LYS A 29 4.04 5.84 7.83
CA LYS A 29 3.17 4.89 8.54
C LYS A 29 3.56 3.44 8.28
N LEU A 30 3.82 3.10 7.02
CA LEU A 30 4.18 1.73 6.64
C LEU A 30 5.54 1.29 7.19
N LYS A 31 6.45 2.22 7.45
CA LYS A 31 7.76 1.89 8.04
C LYS A 31 7.65 1.21 9.39
N THR A 32 6.52 1.34 10.07
CA THR A 32 6.30 0.68 11.36
C THR A 32 6.10 -0.82 11.22
N ILE A 33 5.76 -1.30 10.03
CA ILE A 33 5.46 -2.71 9.77
C ILE A 33 6.25 -3.31 8.61
N LEU A 34 6.80 -2.48 7.72
CA LEU A 34 7.54 -2.92 6.54
C LEU A 34 8.85 -2.14 6.41
N SER A 35 9.84 -2.73 5.74
CA SER A 35 11.06 -1.99 5.44
C SER A 35 10.79 -0.98 4.34
N GLU A 36 11.54 0.12 4.34
CA GLU A 36 11.42 1.16 3.32
C GLU A 36 11.67 0.57 1.92
N LYS A 37 12.63 -0.34 1.80
CA LYS A 37 12.93 -1.01 0.54
C LYS A 37 11.72 -1.80 0.02
N ASP A 38 11.05 -2.54 0.89
CA ASP A 38 9.85 -3.30 0.51
C ASP A 38 8.72 -2.37 0.10
N ILE A 39 8.54 -1.27 0.83
CA ILE A 39 7.51 -0.28 0.53
C ILE A 39 7.73 0.30 -0.87
N GLN A 40 8.93 0.78 -1.16
CA GLN A 40 9.26 1.38 -2.46
C GLN A 40 9.13 0.38 -3.59
N ARG A 41 9.63 -0.84 -3.40
CA ARG A 41 9.53 -1.89 -4.42
C ARG A 41 8.07 -2.20 -4.76
N ASN A 42 7.22 -2.31 -3.76
CA ASN A 42 5.81 -2.62 -3.98
C ASN A 42 5.08 -1.45 -4.63
N ILE A 43 5.37 -0.22 -4.23
CA ILE A 43 4.79 0.96 -4.86
C ILE A 43 5.18 1.01 -6.33
N ASP A 44 6.45 0.80 -6.65
CA ASP A 44 6.92 0.80 -8.04
C ASP A 44 6.23 -0.29 -8.86
N THR A 45 6.06 -1.47 -8.28
CA THR A 45 5.37 -2.58 -8.95
C THR A 45 3.91 -2.25 -9.19
N LEU A 46 3.24 -1.67 -8.20
CA LEU A 46 1.83 -1.30 -8.31
C LEU A 46 1.62 -0.23 -9.39
N ILE A 47 2.53 0.73 -9.48
CA ILE A 47 2.49 1.76 -10.53
C ILE A 47 2.76 1.11 -11.89
N GLY A 48 3.77 0.25 -11.97
CA GLY A 48 4.12 -0.44 -13.21
C GLY A 48 3.03 -1.34 -13.75
N THR A 49 2.21 -1.94 -12.88
CA THR A 49 1.08 -2.79 -13.27
C THR A 49 -0.22 -2.02 -13.39
N GLN A 50 -0.19 -0.70 -13.24
CA GLN A 50 -1.34 0.20 -13.34
C GLN A 50 -2.42 -0.03 -12.28
N ARG A 51 -2.08 -0.64 -11.18
CA ARG A 51 -2.99 -0.81 -10.04
C ARG A 51 -3.06 0.44 -9.18
N VAL A 52 -2.00 1.26 -9.24
CA VAL A 52 -1.89 2.52 -8.52
C VAL A 52 -1.41 3.58 -9.50
N ARG A 53 -1.91 4.80 -9.36
CA ARG A 53 -1.50 5.94 -10.18
C ARG A 53 -0.91 7.02 -9.31
N ARG A 54 0.11 7.69 -9.85
CA ARG A 54 0.65 8.89 -9.23
C ARG A 54 -0.08 10.09 -9.83
N ILE A 55 -0.94 10.71 -9.04
CA ILE A 55 -1.77 11.82 -9.52
C ILE A 55 -1.23 13.20 -9.15
N GLY A 56 -0.10 13.24 -8.47
CA GLY A 56 0.58 14.46 -8.10
C GLY A 56 1.98 14.15 -7.61
N PRO A 57 2.81 15.17 -7.28
CA PRO A 57 4.19 14.95 -6.87
C PRO A 57 4.35 13.98 -5.69
N GLU A 58 3.41 13.99 -4.77
CA GLU A 58 3.46 13.11 -3.59
C GLU A 58 2.11 12.49 -3.29
N VAL A 59 1.27 12.33 -4.32
CA VAL A 59 -0.08 11.79 -4.13
C VAL A 59 -0.25 10.52 -4.95
N LEU A 60 -0.62 9.44 -4.28
CA LEU A 60 -0.90 8.14 -4.90
C LEU A 60 -2.39 7.82 -4.75
N GLN A 61 -2.93 7.14 -5.74
CA GLN A 61 -4.34 6.74 -5.73
C GLN A 61 -4.48 5.36 -6.36
N ASN A 62 -5.30 4.50 -5.75
CA ASN A 62 -5.63 3.21 -6.34
C ASN A 62 -6.40 3.42 -7.64
N ASN A 63 -6.03 2.68 -8.67
CA ASN A 63 -6.66 2.75 -9.98
C ASN A 63 -7.82 1.74 -10.04
N GLU A 64 -8.89 2.01 -9.31
CA GLU A 64 -10.03 1.10 -9.19
C GLU A 64 -10.79 0.92 -10.49
N SER A 65 -10.64 1.83 -11.45
CA SER A 65 -11.25 1.68 -12.77
C SER A 65 -10.54 0.63 -13.62
N HIS A 66 -9.29 0.31 -13.29
CA HIS A 66 -8.49 -0.68 -13.99
C HIS A 66 -8.47 -2.03 -13.26
N THR A 67 -8.32 -2.00 -11.94
CA THR A 67 -8.22 -3.19 -11.10
C THR A 67 -8.95 -2.95 -9.80
N GLU A 68 -9.81 -3.88 -9.39
CA GLU A 68 -10.49 -3.77 -8.10
C GLU A 68 -9.50 -3.83 -6.95
N LEU A 69 -9.78 -3.07 -5.89
CA LEU A 69 -9.01 -3.14 -4.67
C LEU A 69 -9.19 -4.53 -4.07
N PRO A 70 -8.10 -5.25 -3.76
CA PRO A 70 -8.22 -6.60 -3.20
C PRO A 70 -8.91 -6.57 -1.84
N GLU A 71 -9.65 -7.64 -1.55
CA GLU A 71 -10.30 -7.78 -0.25
C GLU A 71 -9.25 -7.85 0.86
N LEU A 72 -9.49 -7.12 1.94
CA LEU A 72 -8.58 -7.10 3.08
C LEU A 72 -8.83 -8.32 3.97
N PRO A 73 -7.87 -9.25 4.09
CA PRO A 73 -8.02 -10.41 4.97
C PRO A 73 -8.19 -9.98 6.44
N ASP A 74 -8.93 -10.78 7.20
CA ASP A 74 -9.19 -10.47 8.61
C ASP A 74 -7.92 -10.27 9.43
N ASN A 75 -6.88 -11.06 9.15
CA ASN A 75 -5.60 -10.95 9.85
C ASN A 75 -4.85 -9.65 9.55
N LEU A 76 -5.23 -8.94 8.49
CA LEU A 76 -4.61 -7.67 8.12
C LEU A 76 -5.45 -6.45 8.50
N LYS A 77 -6.71 -6.65 8.85
CA LYS A 77 -7.62 -5.54 9.20
C LYS A 77 -7.10 -4.71 10.37
N SER A 78 -6.69 -5.36 11.44
CA SER A 78 -6.19 -4.65 12.61
C SER A 78 -4.89 -3.92 12.30
N THR A 79 -4.06 -4.48 11.42
CA THR A 79 -2.82 -3.85 10.98
C THR A 79 -3.12 -2.52 10.29
N ILE A 80 -4.09 -2.52 9.37
CA ILE A 80 -4.50 -1.30 8.66
C ILE A 80 -5.15 -0.30 9.60
N GLU A 81 -6.00 -0.76 10.52
CA GLU A 81 -6.66 0.12 11.48
C GLU A 81 -5.67 0.85 12.39
N ASN A 82 -4.53 0.21 12.68
CA ASN A 82 -3.51 0.78 13.56
C ASN A 82 -2.47 1.64 12.84
N LEU A 83 -2.56 1.80 11.54
CA LEU A 83 -1.64 2.67 10.79
C LEU A 83 -1.90 4.15 11.01
#